data_8d09162e280d13c1be42efb1e454b18e
#
_entry.id   8d09162e280d13c1be42efb1e454b18e
#
_cell.length_a   1.000
_cell.length_b   1.000
_cell.length_c   1.000
_cell.angle_alpha   90.00
_cell.angle_beta   90.00
_cell.angle_gamma   90.00
#
_symmetry.space_group_name_H-M   'P 1'
#
loop_
_entity.id
_entity.type
_entity.pdbx_description
1 polymer ?
#
loop_
_entity_poly.entity_id
_entity_poly.type
_entity_poly.pdbx_seq_one_letter_code
_entity_poly.pdbx_strand_id
1 'polypeptide(L)'
;MALTPWLSHFKTDFELARRRRQESIAFDALRCEAFDRFLVLGCPTPADEQWRYVDITPIAETNFSLASRPTETTSRDRLTRLPSGDTPGVELTFVNGYFVPELSTTDERADGLLVGPLKPVLDGDAPDAASYFAQIANVDCLPLVALNTALFEDGACVLVPPHTTLDRPIHVRFFCNGEADARPAMTQPRSLVVVGDHAAATVIESYAGAADVEYLTNAVTEIALGEHARLEHYRVQRESDAAYHIGGAHVIAAARSIYSAHCINAGAALTRSETVGRLAGDGGTCAVHATNVAGPHACVNVHTTIDHASANCVSRQRYRWTLAGNALGILTGTTIVGREAANARVRLANRAQLLSSSARIDIKPTFELLADDIAFAQSSRVKRSDDVQIDVEDVLRKIPRTRRVRL
;
A
#
# COMPACT_ATOMS: atom_id res chain seq x y z
N MET A 1 -25.83 -17.70 11.65
CA MET A 1 -24.62 -18.39 11.24
C MET A 1 -23.59 -18.22 12.33
N ALA A 2 -23.00 -19.29 12.87
CA ALA A 2 -21.92 -19.15 13.85
C ALA A 2 -20.71 -18.50 13.14
N LEU A 3 -20.17 -17.42 13.71
CA LEU A 3 -18.94 -16.82 13.22
C LEU A 3 -17.82 -17.87 13.28
N THR A 4 -17.01 -17.97 12.25
CA THR A 4 -15.80 -18.79 12.34
C THR A 4 -14.92 -18.26 13.47
N PRO A 5 -14.10 -19.09 14.15
CA PRO A 5 -13.24 -18.65 15.26
C PRO A 5 -12.42 -17.40 14.88
N TRP A 6 -11.96 -17.32 13.66
CA TRP A 6 -11.22 -16.21 13.09
C TRP A 6 -11.99 -14.86 13.15
N LEU A 7 -13.27 -14.83 12.75
CA LEU A 7 -14.10 -13.61 12.80
C LEU A 7 -14.44 -13.18 14.22
N SER A 8 -14.49 -14.11 15.18
CA SER A 8 -14.83 -13.79 16.56
C SER A 8 -13.77 -12.93 17.26
N HIS A 9 -12.48 -13.09 16.90
CA HIS A 9 -11.40 -12.29 17.47
C HIS A 9 -11.48 -10.83 17.04
N PHE A 10 -11.68 -10.59 15.74
CA PHE A 10 -11.81 -9.23 15.23
C PHE A 10 -13.01 -8.50 15.80
N LYS A 11 -14.10 -9.22 16.11
CA LYS A 11 -15.26 -8.62 16.77
C LYS A 11 -14.90 -8.11 18.16
N THR A 12 -14.18 -8.91 18.95
CA THR A 12 -13.72 -8.50 20.28
C THR A 12 -12.78 -7.29 20.19
N ASP A 13 -11.81 -7.32 19.29
CA ASP A 13 -10.87 -6.22 19.10
C ASP A 13 -11.58 -4.95 18.61
N PHE A 14 -12.56 -5.06 17.72
CA PHE A 14 -13.37 -3.94 17.26
C PHE A 14 -14.18 -3.29 18.40
N GLU A 15 -14.88 -4.10 19.21
CA GLU A 15 -15.66 -3.60 20.34
C GLU A 15 -14.77 -2.92 21.39
N LEU A 16 -13.59 -3.49 21.69
CA LEU A 16 -12.61 -2.89 22.61
C LEU A 16 -12.06 -1.57 22.07
N ALA A 17 -11.68 -1.53 20.78
CA ALA A 17 -11.19 -0.32 20.15
C ALA A 17 -12.27 0.77 20.14
N ARG A 18 -13.52 0.42 19.79
CA ARG A 18 -14.64 1.35 19.76
C ARG A 18 -14.92 2.00 21.13
N ARG A 19 -14.89 1.21 22.22
CA ARG A 19 -15.08 1.73 23.59
C ARG A 19 -13.99 2.70 24.03
N ARG A 20 -12.79 2.55 23.48
CA ARG A 20 -11.61 3.35 23.82
C ARG A 20 -11.53 4.66 23.03
N ARG A 21 -12.11 4.68 21.83
CA ARG A 21 -12.07 5.81 20.91
C ARG A 21 -13.10 6.86 21.30
N GLN A 22 -12.70 8.13 21.14
CA GLN A 22 -13.59 9.28 21.21
C GLN A 22 -13.61 9.91 19.81
N GLU A 23 -14.64 9.60 19.06
CA GLU A 23 -14.78 9.99 17.63
C GLU A 23 -16.15 10.62 17.38
N SER A 24 -16.32 11.32 16.28
CA SER A 24 -17.62 11.84 15.84
C SER A 24 -18.60 10.69 15.56
N ILE A 25 -19.90 10.93 15.73
CA ILE A 25 -20.96 9.93 15.46
C ILE A 25 -20.87 9.44 14.01
N ALA A 26 -20.58 10.33 13.07
CA ALA A 26 -20.47 9.98 11.66
C ALA A 26 -19.29 9.02 11.40
N PHE A 27 -18.18 9.24 12.09
CA PHE A 27 -17.00 8.42 11.90
C PHE A 27 -17.15 7.04 12.59
N ASP A 28 -17.75 6.99 13.78
CA ASP A 28 -18.10 5.71 14.42
C ASP A 28 -19.07 4.90 13.55
N ALA A 29 -20.07 5.55 12.92
CA ALA A 29 -20.98 4.88 11.99
C ALA A 29 -20.25 4.28 10.78
N LEU A 30 -19.33 5.03 10.14
CA LEU A 30 -18.51 4.54 9.04
C LEU A 30 -17.69 3.29 9.42
N ARG A 31 -17.09 3.29 10.62
CA ARG A 31 -16.35 2.13 11.12
C ARG A 31 -17.25 0.91 11.37
N CYS A 32 -18.45 1.14 11.91
CA CYS A 32 -19.42 0.07 12.10
C CYS A 32 -19.85 -0.55 10.77
N GLU A 33 -20.19 0.28 9.79
CA GLU A 33 -20.56 -0.19 8.44
C GLU A 33 -19.41 -0.98 7.80
N ALA A 34 -18.18 -0.47 7.89
CA ALA A 34 -17.00 -1.17 7.39
C ALA A 34 -16.77 -2.51 8.09
N PHE A 35 -16.97 -2.56 9.41
CA PHE A 35 -16.83 -3.80 10.16
C PHE A 35 -17.94 -4.82 9.81
N ASP A 36 -19.18 -4.38 9.70
CA ASP A 36 -20.30 -5.23 9.28
C ASP A 36 -20.05 -5.77 7.88
N ARG A 37 -19.49 -4.95 6.99
CA ARG A 37 -19.11 -5.38 5.65
C ARG A 37 -18.01 -6.42 5.67
N PHE A 38 -16.98 -6.24 6.50
CA PHE A 38 -15.94 -7.24 6.71
C PHE A 38 -16.51 -8.57 7.22
N LEU A 39 -17.47 -8.55 8.16
CA LEU A 39 -18.11 -9.77 8.66
C LEU A 39 -18.91 -10.50 7.57
N VAL A 40 -19.50 -9.77 6.63
CA VAL A 40 -20.23 -10.35 5.48
C VAL A 40 -19.28 -10.95 4.45
N LEU A 41 -18.21 -10.24 4.12
CA LEU A 41 -17.22 -10.67 3.11
C LEU A 41 -16.37 -11.85 3.63
N GLY A 42 -16.03 -11.83 4.91
CA GLY A 42 -15.12 -12.81 5.51
C GLY A 42 -13.66 -12.62 5.13
N CYS A 43 -12.82 -13.60 5.48
CA CYS A 43 -11.44 -13.64 5.02
C CYS A 43 -11.39 -14.00 3.53
N PRO A 44 -10.50 -13.38 2.77
CA PRO A 44 -10.22 -13.84 1.41
C PRO A 44 -9.83 -15.31 1.38
N THR A 45 -10.22 -16.00 0.33
CA THR A 45 -9.94 -17.43 0.13
C THR A 45 -9.39 -17.67 -1.28
N PRO A 46 -8.77 -18.82 -1.56
CA PRO A 46 -8.39 -19.19 -2.93
C PRO A 46 -9.57 -19.32 -3.92
N ALA A 47 -10.83 -19.32 -3.43
CA ALA A 47 -12.02 -19.24 -4.28
C ALA A 47 -12.24 -17.83 -4.85
N ASP A 48 -11.70 -16.81 -4.19
CA ASP A 48 -11.72 -15.45 -4.66
C ASP A 48 -10.66 -15.28 -5.75
N GLU A 49 -11.05 -14.87 -6.96
CA GLU A 49 -10.17 -14.81 -8.13
C GLU A 49 -8.87 -14.02 -7.85
N GLN A 50 -8.97 -12.92 -7.12
CA GLN A 50 -7.84 -12.06 -6.78
C GLN A 50 -6.84 -12.71 -5.80
N TRP A 51 -7.28 -13.76 -5.06
CA TRP A 51 -6.51 -14.47 -4.05
C TRP A 51 -6.17 -15.91 -4.44
N ARG A 52 -6.61 -16.35 -5.61
CA ARG A 52 -6.54 -17.74 -6.08
C ARG A 52 -5.16 -18.40 -5.97
N TYR A 53 -4.10 -17.60 -6.07
CA TYR A 53 -2.72 -18.10 -6.08
C TYR A 53 -1.96 -17.79 -4.79
N VAL A 54 -2.60 -17.15 -3.82
CA VAL A 54 -1.99 -16.72 -2.55
C VAL A 54 -2.57 -17.53 -1.42
N ASP A 55 -1.71 -18.28 -0.73
CA ASP A 55 -2.13 -18.96 0.50
C ASP A 55 -2.21 -17.94 1.65
N ILE A 56 -3.43 -17.54 2.00
CA ILE A 56 -3.71 -16.64 3.12
C ILE A 56 -4.01 -17.39 4.43
N THR A 57 -4.01 -18.72 4.41
CA THR A 57 -4.30 -19.57 5.56
C THR A 57 -3.48 -19.17 6.81
N PRO A 58 -2.16 -18.90 6.72
CA PRO A 58 -1.40 -18.48 7.89
C PRO A 58 -1.95 -17.21 8.55
N ILE A 59 -2.43 -16.25 7.77
CA ILE A 59 -3.06 -15.03 8.32
C ILE A 59 -4.44 -15.34 8.90
N ALA A 60 -5.21 -16.19 8.23
CA ALA A 60 -6.56 -16.54 8.66
C ALA A 60 -6.60 -17.40 9.94
N GLU A 61 -5.58 -18.21 10.18
CA GLU A 61 -5.48 -19.10 11.35
C GLU A 61 -4.76 -18.46 12.54
N THR A 62 -3.93 -17.43 12.29
CA THR A 62 -3.22 -16.72 13.36
C THR A 62 -4.18 -15.80 14.12
N ASN A 63 -4.19 -15.92 15.43
CA ASN A 63 -5.03 -15.11 16.31
C ASN A 63 -4.34 -13.76 16.58
N PHE A 64 -4.35 -12.86 15.61
CA PHE A 64 -3.81 -11.50 15.78
C PHE A 64 -4.65 -10.66 16.73
N SER A 65 -4.04 -9.67 17.37
CA SER A 65 -4.71 -8.59 18.08
C SER A 65 -4.17 -7.22 17.67
N LEU A 66 -5.00 -6.19 17.81
CA LEU A 66 -4.54 -4.83 17.57
C LEU A 66 -3.29 -4.53 18.42
N ALA A 67 -2.28 -3.99 17.77
CA ALA A 67 -1.05 -3.62 18.43
C ALA A 67 -1.30 -2.57 19.53
N SER A 68 -0.61 -2.72 20.65
CA SER A 68 -0.76 -1.83 21.79
C SER A 68 -0.21 -0.43 21.49
N ARG A 69 -0.79 0.58 22.14
CA ARG A 69 -0.24 1.93 22.09
C ARG A 69 1.21 1.91 22.56
N PRO A 70 2.16 2.52 21.83
CA PRO A 70 3.56 2.51 22.21
C PRO A 70 3.74 3.19 23.57
N THR A 71 4.59 2.61 24.41
CA THR A 71 5.03 3.22 25.68
C THR A 71 6.22 4.14 25.40
N GLU A 72 6.52 5.07 26.31
CA GLU A 72 7.65 6.03 26.18
C GLU A 72 9.02 5.37 25.94
N THR A 73 9.16 4.09 26.28
CA THR A 73 10.36 3.29 26.09
C THR A 73 10.56 2.73 24.68
N THR A 74 9.69 3.03 23.72
CA THR A 74 9.92 2.66 22.32
C THR A 74 11.08 3.50 21.78
N SER A 75 12.30 3.04 22.05
CA SER A 75 13.51 3.80 21.88
C SER A 75 13.76 4.18 20.41
N ARG A 76 14.25 5.43 20.18
CA ARG A 76 14.75 5.91 18.89
C ARG A 76 15.66 4.92 18.18
N ASP A 77 16.43 4.11 18.92
CA ASP A 77 17.37 3.14 18.38
C ASP A 77 16.72 1.99 17.60
N ARG A 78 15.49 1.61 17.94
CA ARG A 78 14.72 0.60 17.15
C ARG A 78 14.19 1.18 15.84
N LEU A 79 13.94 2.49 15.79
CA LEU A 79 13.44 3.20 14.62
C LEU A 79 14.52 3.56 13.60
N THR A 80 15.81 3.44 13.96
CA THR A 80 16.93 3.66 13.02
C THR A 80 16.97 2.63 11.87
N ARG A 81 16.21 1.55 11.99
CA ARG A 81 16.02 0.57 10.90
C ARG A 81 15.06 1.04 9.81
N LEU A 82 14.23 2.05 10.10
CA LEU A 82 13.45 2.69 9.06
C LEU A 82 14.39 3.44 8.11
N PRO A 83 14.22 3.29 6.79
CA PRO A 83 14.98 4.11 5.85
C PRO A 83 14.73 5.59 6.18
N SER A 84 15.67 6.25 6.84
CA SER A 84 15.66 7.71 6.93
C SER A 84 16.14 8.24 5.59
N GLY A 85 15.36 9.09 4.96
CA GLY A 85 15.85 9.82 3.79
C GLY A 85 16.96 10.78 4.23
N ASP A 86 18.12 10.76 3.54
CA ASP A 86 19.17 11.77 3.72
C ASP A 86 18.71 13.19 3.29
N THR A 87 17.46 13.32 2.83
CA THR A 87 16.90 14.56 2.31
C THR A 87 15.96 15.14 3.36
N PRO A 88 16.24 16.32 3.92
CA PRO A 88 15.35 16.95 4.87
C PRO A 88 13.99 17.26 4.20
N GLY A 89 12.95 16.64 4.70
CA GLY A 89 11.56 16.77 4.26
C GLY A 89 10.63 16.74 5.46
N VAL A 90 9.34 16.65 5.21
CA VAL A 90 8.35 16.39 6.25
C VAL A 90 8.36 14.91 6.55
N GLU A 91 8.46 14.52 7.81
CA GLU A 91 8.43 13.13 8.25
C GLU A 91 7.26 12.89 9.22
N LEU A 92 6.40 11.96 8.92
CA LEU A 92 5.36 11.48 9.81
C LEU A 92 5.69 10.06 10.27
N THR A 93 5.73 9.85 11.58
CA THR A 93 6.05 8.54 12.16
C THR A 93 4.87 7.98 12.94
N PHE A 94 4.52 6.73 12.62
CA PHE A 94 3.49 5.97 13.30
C PHE A 94 4.11 4.70 13.87
N VAL A 95 3.86 4.43 15.14
CA VAL A 95 4.26 3.19 15.82
C VAL A 95 3.00 2.45 16.23
N ASN A 96 2.88 1.20 15.82
CA ASN A 96 1.69 0.38 16.06
C ASN A 96 0.37 1.03 15.56
N GLY A 97 0.45 1.90 14.54
CA GLY A 97 -0.69 2.65 14.02
C GLY A 97 -0.99 3.95 14.75
N TYR A 98 -0.23 4.31 15.78
CA TYR A 98 -0.39 5.58 16.52
C TYR A 98 0.64 6.62 16.07
N PHE A 99 0.17 7.83 15.84
CA PHE A 99 1.05 8.96 15.53
C PHE A 99 1.99 9.29 16.69
N VAL A 100 3.27 9.53 16.38
CA VAL A 100 4.33 9.86 17.36
C VAL A 100 4.87 11.24 17.06
N PRO A 101 4.35 12.31 17.71
CA PRO A 101 4.74 13.69 17.43
C PRO A 101 6.24 13.95 17.61
N GLU A 102 6.87 13.33 18.61
CA GLU A 102 8.27 13.53 18.94
C GLU A 102 9.25 13.01 17.87
N LEU A 103 8.74 12.18 16.97
CA LEU A 103 9.48 11.60 15.84
C LEU A 103 8.96 12.10 14.48
N SER A 104 8.13 13.12 14.51
CA SER A 104 7.45 13.63 13.33
C SER A 104 7.68 15.12 13.14
N THR A 105 7.55 15.56 11.91
CA THR A 105 7.41 16.96 11.54
C THR A 105 6.13 17.10 10.72
N THR A 106 5.27 18.03 11.06
CA THR A 106 4.06 18.34 10.30
C THR A 106 4.27 19.60 9.49
N ASP A 107 3.53 19.76 8.39
CA ASP A 107 3.52 21.01 7.62
C ASP A 107 2.06 21.39 7.33
N GLU A 108 1.64 22.50 7.90
CA GLU A 108 0.32 23.07 7.69
C GLU A 108 0.50 24.56 7.36
N ARG A 109 -0.06 24.99 6.24
CA ARG A 109 0.11 26.32 5.72
C ARG A 109 -1.22 26.99 5.40
N ALA A 110 -1.22 28.32 5.50
CA ALA A 110 -2.40 29.13 5.19
C ALA A 110 -2.88 29.03 3.72
N ASP A 111 -2.04 28.54 2.81
CA ASP A 111 -2.39 28.25 1.41
C ASP A 111 -3.13 26.91 1.21
N GLY A 112 -3.42 26.19 2.30
CA GLY A 112 -4.16 24.95 2.30
C GLY A 112 -3.29 23.68 2.20
N LEU A 113 -1.95 23.79 2.26
CA LEU A 113 -1.10 22.61 2.42
C LEU A 113 -1.30 22.03 3.82
N LEU A 114 -1.58 20.70 3.88
CA LEU A 114 -1.68 19.97 5.13
C LEU A 114 -0.91 18.66 5.01
N VAL A 115 0.09 18.47 5.87
CA VAL A 115 0.82 17.22 6.04
C VAL A 115 0.87 16.88 7.53
N GLY A 116 0.10 15.91 7.96
CA GLY A 116 -0.07 15.59 9.36
C GLY A 116 -0.81 14.28 9.62
N PRO A 117 -1.21 14.02 10.87
CA PRO A 117 -2.03 12.88 11.21
C PRO A 117 -3.42 12.99 10.59
N LEU A 118 -4.02 11.84 10.25
CA LEU A 118 -5.32 11.77 9.59
C LEU A 118 -6.48 12.02 10.56
N LYS A 119 -6.35 11.64 11.82
CA LYS A 119 -7.44 11.69 12.79
C LYS A 119 -8.04 13.09 12.96
N PRO A 120 -7.28 14.18 13.14
CA PRO A 120 -7.86 15.54 13.23
C PRO A 120 -8.68 15.91 11.99
N VAL A 121 -8.25 15.46 10.79
CA VAL A 121 -8.97 15.69 9.54
C VAL A 121 -10.34 15.05 9.57
N LEU A 122 -10.43 13.82 10.06
CA LEU A 122 -11.69 13.06 10.17
C LEU A 122 -12.58 13.58 11.30
N ASP A 123 -12.00 14.21 12.32
CA ASP A 123 -12.74 14.88 13.42
C ASP A 123 -13.29 16.26 13.00
N GLY A 124 -12.95 16.77 11.80
CA GLY A 124 -13.55 17.93 11.18
C GLY A 124 -12.62 19.10 10.88
N ASP A 125 -11.32 18.98 11.12
CA ASP A 125 -10.35 20.07 10.89
C ASP A 125 -10.14 20.40 9.40
N ALA A 126 -10.37 19.43 8.49
CA ALA A 126 -10.26 19.63 7.05
C ALA A 126 -11.34 18.82 6.28
N PRO A 127 -12.58 19.34 6.22
CA PRO A 127 -13.72 18.63 5.63
C PRO A 127 -13.54 18.29 4.14
N ASP A 128 -12.84 19.13 3.39
CA ASP A 128 -12.57 18.88 1.97
C ASP A 128 -11.69 17.64 1.78
N ALA A 129 -10.65 17.45 2.61
CA ALA A 129 -9.84 16.26 2.60
C ALA A 129 -10.62 15.04 3.11
N ALA A 130 -11.42 15.21 4.17
CA ALA A 130 -12.26 14.15 4.74
C ALA A 130 -13.26 13.57 3.71
N SER A 131 -13.72 14.39 2.74
CA SER A 131 -14.65 13.95 1.70
C SER A 131 -14.11 12.87 0.78
N TYR A 132 -12.79 12.70 0.69
CA TYR A 132 -12.13 11.65 -0.10
C TYR A 132 -11.94 10.34 0.70
N PHE A 133 -12.00 10.40 2.02
CA PHE A 133 -11.73 9.25 2.87
C PHE A 133 -12.80 8.15 2.70
N ALA A 134 -12.36 6.90 2.56
CA ALA A 134 -13.18 5.71 2.31
C ALA A 134 -14.06 5.79 1.04
N GLN A 135 -13.69 6.66 0.07
CA GLN A 135 -14.39 6.79 -1.21
C GLN A 135 -13.64 6.17 -2.38
N ILE A 136 -12.32 5.99 -2.25
CA ILE A 136 -11.46 5.52 -3.35
C ILE A 136 -11.14 4.03 -3.18
N ALA A 137 -10.82 3.61 -1.96
CA ALA A 137 -10.65 2.21 -1.63
C ALA A 137 -12.04 1.57 -1.37
N ASN A 138 -12.41 0.60 -2.20
CA ASN A 138 -13.75 0.02 -2.17
C ASN A 138 -13.94 -0.92 -0.96
N VAL A 139 -14.63 -0.43 0.07
CA VAL A 139 -14.96 -1.16 1.29
C VAL A 139 -15.95 -2.30 1.02
N ASP A 140 -16.81 -2.17 0.00
CA ASP A 140 -17.90 -3.10 -0.28
C ASP A 140 -17.48 -4.44 -0.86
N CYS A 141 -16.32 -4.51 -1.48
CA CYS A 141 -15.84 -5.74 -2.11
C CYS A 141 -14.43 -6.16 -1.70
N LEU A 142 -13.74 -5.37 -0.87
CA LEU A 142 -12.36 -5.66 -0.44
C LEU A 142 -12.33 -5.90 1.09
N PRO A 143 -12.36 -7.15 1.54
CA PRO A 143 -12.51 -7.46 2.97
C PRO A 143 -11.40 -6.89 3.85
N LEU A 144 -10.15 -6.86 3.37
CA LEU A 144 -9.04 -6.30 4.14
C LEU A 144 -9.02 -4.76 4.13
N VAL A 145 -9.60 -4.11 3.13
CA VAL A 145 -9.88 -2.67 3.15
C VAL A 145 -10.98 -2.35 4.16
N ALA A 146 -12.05 -3.16 4.19
CA ALA A 146 -13.12 -3.05 5.18
C ALA A 146 -12.58 -3.21 6.61
N LEU A 147 -11.76 -4.24 6.86
CA LEU A 147 -11.10 -4.45 8.14
C LEU A 147 -10.19 -3.27 8.53
N ASN A 148 -9.39 -2.76 7.59
CA ASN A 148 -8.55 -1.59 7.84
C ASN A 148 -9.40 -0.37 8.22
N THR A 149 -10.46 -0.06 7.45
CA THR A 149 -11.35 1.08 7.71
C THR A 149 -12.02 0.98 9.08
N ALA A 150 -12.39 -0.22 9.53
CA ALA A 150 -12.97 -0.45 10.85
C ALA A 150 -11.95 -0.28 11.99
N LEU A 151 -10.69 -0.72 11.79
CA LEU A 151 -9.74 -0.94 12.89
C LEU A 151 -8.54 0.01 12.92
N PHE A 152 -8.28 0.85 11.90
CA PHE A 152 -7.11 1.74 11.97
C PHE A 152 -7.20 2.70 13.16
N GLU A 153 -6.07 3.01 13.80
CA GLU A 153 -6.01 3.91 14.96
C GLU A 153 -5.79 5.36 14.53
N ASP A 154 -4.80 5.58 13.68
CA ASP A 154 -4.50 6.85 13.03
C ASP A 154 -3.81 6.57 11.69
N GLY A 155 -3.45 7.62 10.97
CA GLY A 155 -2.81 7.53 9.66
C GLY A 155 -2.26 8.86 9.20
N ALA A 156 -1.74 8.89 7.97
CA ALA A 156 -1.23 10.10 7.37
C ALA A 156 -2.27 10.78 6.49
N CYS A 157 -2.35 12.10 6.59
CA CYS A 157 -3.05 12.96 5.64
C CYS A 157 -2.04 13.84 4.92
N VAL A 158 -2.09 13.84 3.60
CA VAL A 158 -1.32 14.71 2.71
C VAL A 158 -2.29 15.40 1.77
N LEU A 159 -2.52 16.69 1.98
CA LEU A 159 -3.32 17.53 1.10
C LEU A 159 -2.42 18.58 0.47
N VAL A 160 -2.20 18.49 -0.83
CA VAL A 160 -1.43 19.45 -1.61
C VAL A 160 -2.40 20.32 -2.41
N PRO A 161 -2.51 21.63 -2.13
CA PRO A 161 -3.47 22.49 -2.80
C PRO A 161 -3.13 22.67 -4.30
N PRO A 162 -4.09 23.11 -5.12
CA PRO A 162 -3.86 23.36 -6.54
C PRO A 162 -2.65 24.28 -6.79
N HIS A 163 -1.98 24.08 -7.93
CA HIS A 163 -0.85 24.87 -8.40
C HIS A 163 0.39 24.87 -7.45
N THR A 164 0.47 23.89 -6.53
CA THR A 164 1.57 23.77 -5.56
C THR A 164 2.53 22.66 -5.96
N THR A 165 3.81 22.95 -6.01
CA THR A 165 4.87 21.96 -6.21
C THR A 165 5.71 21.82 -4.94
N LEU A 166 5.79 20.63 -4.40
CA LEU A 166 6.63 20.33 -3.24
C LEU A 166 8.00 19.84 -3.70
N ASP A 167 9.04 20.62 -3.40
CA ASP A 167 10.43 20.29 -3.75
C ASP A 167 11.02 19.16 -2.89
N ARG A 168 10.46 18.95 -1.70
CA ARG A 168 10.93 17.95 -0.74
C ARG A 168 9.93 16.81 -0.62
N PRO A 169 10.40 15.56 -0.50
CA PRO A 169 9.51 14.44 -0.29
C PRO A 169 8.85 14.50 1.09
N ILE A 170 7.63 13.97 1.16
CA ILE A 170 6.94 13.65 2.40
C ILE A 170 7.22 12.19 2.71
N HIS A 171 7.78 11.91 3.89
CA HIS A 171 8.09 10.55 4.31
C HIS A 171 7.15 10.12 5.44
N VAL A 172 6.30 9.14 5.16
CA VAL A 172 5.41 8.50 6.12
C VAL A 172 6.04 7.18 6.55
N ARG A 173 6.30 7.01 7.84
CA ARG A 173 6.97 5.84 8.41
C ARG A 173 6.01 5.07 9.32
N PHE A 174 5.74 3.84 8.99
CA PHE A 174 4.97 2.91 9.80
C PHE A 174 5.88 1.84 10.39
N PHE A 175 5.84 1.69 11.70
CA PHE A 175 6.64 0.72 12.43
C PHE A 175 5.76 -0.12 13.36
N CYS A 176 5.87 -1.45 13.25
CA CYS A 176 5.26 -2.39 14.19
C CYS A 176 6.33 -2.90 15.16
N ASN A 177 6.18 -2.62 16.47
CA ASN A 177 7.11 -3.10 17.48
C ASN A 177 6.84 -4.55 17.92
N GLY A 178 5.74 -5.14 17.43
CA GLY A 178 5.32 -6.50 17.76
C GLY A 178 4.61 -6.65 19.11
N GLU A 179 4.43 -5.56 19.86
CA GLU A 179 3.81 -5.60 21.18
C GLU A 179 2.27 -5.57 21.05
N ALA A 180 1.65 -6.60 21.59
CA ALA A 180 0.20 -6.72 21.75
C ALA A 180 -0.11 -7.65 22.94
N ASP A 181 -1.37 -7.73 23.34
CA ASP A 181 -1.82 -8.53 24.50
C ASP A 181 -1.66 -10.04 24.26
N ALA A 182 -0.47 -10.59 24.55
CA ALA A 182 -0.15 -12.03 24.53
C ALA A 182 -0.45 -12.75 23.18
N ARG A 183 -0.71 -12.02 22.10
CA ARG A 183 -0.99 -12.51 20.74
C ARG A 183 -0.08 -11.78 19.74
N PRO A 184 0.18 -12.34 18.55
CA PRO A 184 0.85 -11.61 17.50
C PRO A 184 0.16 -10.28 17.17
N ALA A 185 0.94 -9.21 17.02
CA ALA A 185 0.40 -7.88 16.79
C ALA A 185 -0.17 -7.72 15.38
N MET A 186 -1.22 -6.90 15.26
CA MET A 186 -1.75 -6.45 13.98
C MET A 186 -1.80 -4.93 13.94
N THR A 187 -1.31 -4.33 12.88
CA THR A 187 -1.41 -2.90 12.60
C THR A 187 -2.23 -2.65 11.35
N GLN A 188 -2.94 -1.50 11.34
CA GLN A 188 -3.81 -1.09 10.24
C GLN A 188 -3.38 0.30 9.72
N PRO A 189 -2.19 0.45 9.10
CA PRO A 189 -1.76 1.73 8.57
C PRO A 189 -2.79 2.30 7.58
N ARG A 190 -3.08 3.60 7.68
CA ARG A 190 -3.97 4.30 6.77
C ARG A 190 -3.32 5.57 6.25
N SER A 191 -3.46 5.87 4.96
CA SER A 191 -3.00 7.12 4.37
C SER A 191 -4.06 7.68 3.42
N LEU A 192 -4.22 8.99 3.44
CA LEU A 192 -5.00 9.76 2.49
C LEU A 192 -4.09 10.79 1.82
N VAL A 193 -3.97 10.73 0.51
CA VAL A 193 -3.14 11.64 -0.29
C VAL A 193 -4.01 12.32 -1.35
N VAL A 194 -4.16 13.63 -1.26
CA VAL A 194 -4.89 14.42 -2.23
C VAL A 194 -3.94 15.43 -2.85
N VAL A 195 -3.77 15.38 -4.16
CA VAL A 195 -2.93 16.31 -4.92
C VAL A 195 -3.82 17.09 -5.86
N GLY A 196 -3.97 18.38 -5.60
CA GLY A 196 -4.85 19.28 -6.33
C GLY A 196 -4.41 19.52 -7.79
N ASP A 197 -5.23 20.25 -8.54
CA ASP A 197 -4.97 20.53 -9.95
C ASP A 197 -3.63 21.22 -10.15
N HIS A 198 -2.87 20.78 -11.16
CA HIS A 198 -1.55 21.32 -11.51
C HIS A 198 -0.53 21.27 -10.35
N ALA A 199 -0.77 20.48 -9.31
CA ALA A 199 0.15 20.30 -8.20
C ALA A 199 1.08 19.11 -8.40
N ALA A 200 2.22 19.09 -7.68
CA ALA A 200 3.17 18.00 -7.74
C ALA A 200 3.75 17.68 -6.36
N ALA A 201 3.85 16.40 -6.04
CA ALA A 201 4.42 15.92 -4.79
C ALA A 201 5.16 14.59 -4.96
N THR A 202 6.05 14.31 -3.99
CA THR A 202 6.65 12.99 -3.78
C THR A 202 6.28 12.51 -2.38
N VAL A 203 5.66 11.33 -2.29
CA VAL A 203 5.31 10.68 -1.03
C VAL A 203 6.07 9.36 -0.93
N ILE A 204 6.69 9.10 0.22
CA ILE A 204 7.41 7.87 0.53
C ILE A 204 6.72 7.22 1.72
N GLU A 205 6.15 6.05 1.56
CA GLU A 205 5.65 5.22 2.66
C GLU A 205 6.66 4.11 2.95
N SER A 206 7.10 4.03 4.19
CA SER A 206 8.02 2.98 4.64
C SER A 206 7.37 2.13 5.72
N TYR A 207 7.43 0.81 5.52
CA TYR A 207 6.89 -0.19 6.44
C TYR A 207 8.04 -1.03 6.99
N ALA A 208 8.16 -1.08 8.31
CA ALA A 208 9.16 -1.87 9.02
C ALA A 208 8.62 -2.32 10.37
N GLY A 209 9.34 -3.20 11.05
CA GLY A 209 8.98 -3.64 12.38
C GLY A 209 10.11 -4.34 13.11
N ALA A 210 9.80 -4.84 14.31
CA ALA A 210 10.73 -5.60 15.12
C ALA A 210 11.23 -6.84 14.35
N ALA A 211 12.53 -7.10 14.41
CA ALA A 211 13.12 -8.26 13.74
C ALA A 211 12.68 -9.56 14.42
N ASP A 212 12.56 -10.63 13.64
CA ASP A 212 12.25 -11.99 14.10
C ASP A 212 10.93 -12.10 14.89
N VAL A 213 10.00 -11.14 14.66
CA VAL A 213 8.69 -11.11 15.31
C VAL A 213 7.61 -11.33 14.27
N GLU A 214 6.63 -12.19 14.60
CA GLU A 214 5.42 -12.40 13.82
C GLU A 214 4.42 -11.27 14.10
N TYR A 215 3.99 -10.58 13.07
CA TYR A 215 2.92 -9.58 13.11
C TYR A 215 2.28 -9.41 11.73
N LEU A 216 1.11 -8.79 11.71
CA LEU A 216 0.39 -8.44 10.48
C LEU A 216 0.35 -6.93 10.28
N THR A 217 0.79 -6.47 9.13
CA THR A 217 0.54 -5.13 8.62
C THR A 217 -0.51 -5.19 7.52
N ASN A 218 -1.66 -4.57 7.74
CA ASN A 218 -2.71 -4.42 6.71
C ASN A 218 -2.87 -2.94 6.37
N ALA A 219 -2.19 -2.47 5.34
CA ALA A 219 -2.08 -1.05 4.98
C ALA A 219 -2.99 -0.65 3.82
N VAL A 220 -3.64 0.50 3.94
CA VAL A 220 -4.47 1.07 2.86
C VAL A 220 -4.11 2.53 2.63
N THR A 221 -3.79 2.88 1.37
CA THR A 221 -3.53 4.24 0.93
C THR A 221 -4.57 4.63 -0.11
N GLU A 222 -5.28 5.73 0.12
CA GLU A 222 -6.21 6.35 -0.84
C GLU A 222 -5.56 7.56 -1.46
N ILE A 223 -5.66 7.68 -2.79
CA ILE A 223 -4.97 8.73 -3.55
C ILE A 223 -5.95 9.35 -4.55
N ALA A 224 -6.14 10.67 -4.45
CA ALA A 224 -6.87 11.46 -5.43
C ALA A 224 -5.91 12.43 -6.14
N LEU A 225 -5.90 12.39 -7.47
CA LEU A 225 -5.13 13.30 -8.31
C LEU A 225 -6.06 14.19 -9.13
N GLY A 226 -5.94 15.50 -8.96
CA GLY A 226 -6.60 16.51 -9.76
C GLY A 226 -6.08 16.59 -11.20
N GLU A 227 -6.63 17.49 -12.01
CA GLU A 227 -6.19 17.67 -13.39
C GLU A 227 -4.72 18.12 -13.46
N HIS A 228 -3.95 17.53 -14.37
CA HIS A 228 -2.51 17.79 -14.52
C HIS A 228 -1.67 17.56 -13.25
N ALA A 229 -2.24 16.97 -12.20
CA ALA A 229 -1.49 16.66 -10.98
C ALA A 229 -0.42 15.58 -11.22
N ARG A 230 0.65 15.61 -10.43
CA ARG A 230 1.73 14.63 -10.51
C ARG A 230 2.08 14.09 -9.12
N LEU A 231 2.12 12.77 -8.98
CA LEU A 231 2.54 12.11 -7.76
C LEU A 231 3.57 11.03 -8.06
N GLU A 232 4.76 11.18 -7.47
CA GLU A 232 5.73 10.09 -7.31
C GLU A 232 5.48 9.43 -5.96
N HIS A 233 5.05 8.17 -5.96
CA HIS A 233 4.69 7.44 -4.75
C HIS A 233 5.62 6.25 -4.56
N TYR A 234 6.43 6.27 -3.51
CA TYR A 234 7.32 5.18 -3.12
C TYR A 234 6.72 4.41 -1.97
N ARG A 235 6.60 3.09 -2.12
CA ARG A 235 6.24 2.17 -1.02
C ARG A 235 7.41 1.24 -0.78
N VAL A 236 8.01 1.34 0.41
CA VAL A 236 9.20 0.58 0.80
C VAL A 236 8.84 -0.32 1.96
N GLN A 237 8.69 -1.61 1.69
CA GLN A 237 8.41 -2.63 2.69
C GLN A 237 9.69 -3.39 3.01
N ARG A 238 10.10 -3.35 4.29
CA ARG A 238 11.26 -4.04 4.85
C ARG A 238 10.93 -4.52 6.25
N GLU A 239 10.12 -5.54 6.34
CA GLU A 239 9.62 -6.08 7.59
C GLU A 239 10.33 -7.36 7.99
N SER A 240 10.04 -7.87 9.19
CA SER A 240 10.55 -9.15 9.70
C SER A 240 10.23 -10.29 8.72
N ASP A 241 11.15 -11.22 8.55
CA ASP A 241 10.91 -12.42 7.72
C ASP A 241 9.78 -13.31 8.26
N ALA A 242 9.37 -13.12 9.52
CA ALA A 242 8.21 -13.79 10.12
C ALA A 242 6.90 -12.99 9.99
N ALA A 243 6.94 -11.76 9.49
CA ALA A 243 5.77 -10.91 9.38
C ALA A 243 4.91 -11.22 8.15
N TYR A 244 3.68 -10.71 8.17
CA TYR A 244 2.76 -10.68 7.04
C TYR A 244 2.47 -9.24 6.65
N HIS A 245 2.56 -8.92 5.36
CA HIS A 245 2.26 -7.58 4.84
C HIS A 245 1.20 -7.65 3.75
N ILE A 246 0.07 -7.01 3.98
CA ILE A 246 -0.95 -6.76 2.96
C ILE A 246 -1.02 -5.24 2.78
N GLY A 247 -0.61 -4.73 1.63
CA GLY A 247 -0.56 -3.28 1.38
C GLY A 247 -1.21 -2.91 0.05
N GLY A 248 -2.24 -2.04 0.07
CA GLY A 248 -2.95 -1.56 -1.10
C GLY A 248 -2.88 -0.05 -1.28
N ALA A 249 -2.59 0.43 -2.52
CA ALA A 249 -2.78 1.81 -2.92
C ALA A 249 -3.90 1.90 -3.96
N HIS A 250 -4.93 2.68 -3.65
CA HIS A 250 -6.11 2.90 -4.47
C HIS A 250 -6.08 4.33 -4.99
N VAL A 251 -6.14 4.49 -6.31
CA VAL A 251 -5.88 5.76 -6.99
C VAL A 251 -7.01 6.11 -7.94
N ILE A 252 -7.51 7.34 -7.83
CA ILE A 252 -8.33 7.96 -8.86
C ILE A 252 -7.57 9.14 -9.49
N ALA A 253 -7.44 9.14 -10.82
CA ALA A 253 -6.61 10.06 -11.56
C ALA A 253 -7.48 10.86 -12.56
N ALA A 254 -7.55 12.18 -12.37
CA ALA A 254 -8.25 13.09 -13.27
C ALA A 254 -7.46 13.31 -14.58
N ALA A 255 -7.97 14.19 -15.45
CA ALA A 255 -7.42 14.40 -16.79
C ALA A 255 -5.95 14.83 -16.75
N ARG A 256 -5.14 14.22 -17.64
CA ARG A 256 -3.71 14.52 -17.82
C ARG A 256 -2.86 14.41 -16.55
N SER A 257 -3.38 13.83 -15.49
CA SER A 257 -2.62 13.56 -14.27
C SER A 257 -1.62 12.41 -14.47
N ILE A 258 -0.59 12.37 -13.63
CA ILE A 258 0.48 11.36 -13.69
C ILE A 258 0.66 10.76 -12.31
N TYR A 259 0.37 9.48 -12.18
CA TYR A 259 0.71 8.66 -11.03
C TYR A 259 1.87 7.74 -11.34
N SER A 260 2.92 7.81 -10.55
CA SER A 260 4.10 6.93 -10.66
C SER A 260 4.32 6.18 -9.33
N ALA A 261 3.99 4.90 -9.28
CA ALA A 261 4.24 4.04 -8.13
C ALA A 261 5.59 3.34 -8.22
N HIS A 262 6.37 3.36 -7.15
CA HIS A 262 7.63 2.66 -6.98
C HIS A 262 7.55 1.77 -5.73
N CYS A 263 7.26 0.48 -5.93
CA CYS A 263 7.13 -0.49 -4.85
C CYS A 263 8.43 -1.26 -4.68
N ILE A 264 8.91 -1.34 -3.45
CA ILE A 264 10.08 -2.14 -3.06
C ILE A 264 9.61 -3.10 -1.98
N ASN A 265 9.52 -4.38 -2.32
CA ASN A 265 9.06 -5.43 -1.43
C ASN A 265 10.24 -6.32 -1.05
N ALA A 266 10.60 -6.33 0.24
CA ALA A 266 11.69 -7.13 0.78
C ALA A 266 11.40 -7.51 2.25
N GLY A 267 11.63 -8.76 2.61
CA GLY A 267 11.21 -9.33 3.90
C GLY A 267 9.75 -9.78 3.88
N ALA A 268 9.24 -10.12 5.05
CA ALA A 268 7.97 -10.80 5.32
C ALA A 268 7.87 -12.24 4.77
N ALA A 269 7.20 -13.10 5.53
CA ALA A 269 6.87 -14.47 5.10
C ALA A 269 5.87 -14.43 3.94
N LEU A 270 4.91 -13.52 4.01
CA LEU A 270 3.96 -13.23 2.94
C LEU A 270 3.84 -11.72 2.74
N THR A 271 4.09 -11.27 1.51
CA THR A 271 3.82 -9.90 1.08
C THR A 271 2.78 -9.92 -0.05
N ARG A 272 1.68 -9.18 0.12
CA ARG A 272 0.79 -8.79 -0.98
C ARG A 272 0.88 -7.27 -1.18
N SER A 273 1.44 -6.87 -2.31
CA SER A 273 1.56 -5.47 -2.73
C SER A 273 0.54 -5.17 -3.83
N GLU A 274 -0.49 -4.41 -3.50
CA GLU A 274 -1.59 -4.11 -4.41
C GLU A 274 -1.53 -2.65 -4.91
N THR A 275 -1.89 -2.46 -6.17
CA THR A 275 -2.11 -1.13 -6.75
C THR A 275 -3.35 -1.17 -7.63
N VAL A 276 -4.36 -0.37 -7.28
CA VAL A 276 -5.59 -0.22 -8.03
C VAL A 276 -5.66 1.23 -8.53
N GLY A 277 -5.55 1.43 -9.84
CA GLY A 277 -5.57 2.75 -10.46
C GLY A 277 -6.70 2.90 -11.45
N ARG A 278 -7.53 3.95 -11.30
CA ARG A 278 -8.55 4.34 -12.26
C ARG A 278 -8.15 5.64 -12.95
N LEU A 279 -7.93 5.59 -14.25
CA LEU A 279 -7.67 6.75 -15.12
C LEU A 279 -9.04 7.32 -15.57
N ALA A 280 -9.61 8.17 -14.71
CA ALA A 280 -10.97 8.68 -14.87
C ALA A 280 -11.09 9.85 -15.86
N GLY A 281 -9.96 10.53 -16.15
CA GLY A 281 -9.92 11.65 -17.09
C GLY A 281 -9.02 11.40 -18.30
N ASP A 282 -9.28 12.13 -19.38
CA ASP A 282 -8.55 12.01 -20.65
C ASP A 282 -7.04 12.23 -20.49
N GLY A 283 -6.23 11.40 -21.15
CA GLY A 283 -4.77 11.53 -21.18
C GLY A 283 -4.06 11.22 -19.86
N GLY A 284 -4.75 10.63 -18.87
CA GLY A 284 -4.16 10.21 -17.60
C GLY A 284 -3.06 9.15 -17.77
N THR A 285 -2.08 9.16 -16.89
CA THR A 285 -0.96 8.19 -16.89
C THR A 285 -0.84 7.48 -15.54
N CYS A 286 -0.78 6.14 -15.56
CA CYS A 286 -0.47 5.31 -14.40
C CYS A 286 0.77 4.46 -14.70
N ALA A 287 1.87 4.69 -13.96
CA ALA A 287 3.09 3.90 -14.05
C ALA A 287 3.31 3.14 -12.73
N VAL A 288 3.45 1.81 -12.81
CA VAL A 288 3.71 0.95 -11.64
C VAL A 288 5.05 0.25 -11.86
N HIS A 289 5.98 0.49 -10.96
CA HIS A 289 7.29 -0.13 -10.91
C HIS A 289 7.44 -0.90 -9.60
N ALA A 290 7.60 -2.24 -9.65
CA ALA A 290 7.87 -3.01 -8.46
C ALA A 290 9.21 -3.75 -8.56
N THR A 291 9.98 -3.69 -7.49
CA THR A 291 11.19 -4.49 -7.27
C THR A 291 10.92 -5.40 -6.08
N ASN A 292 10.98 -6.71 -6.32
CA ASN A 292 10.62 -7.74 -5.37
C ASN A 292 11.84 -8.60 -5.08
N VAL A 293 12.20 -8.71 -3.82
CA VAL A 293 13.30 -9.53 -3.32
C VAL A 293 12.76 -10.48 -2.28
N ALA A 294 12.80 -11.76 -2.57
CA ALA A 294 12.29 -12.79 -1.66
C ALA A 294 13.39 -13.79 -1.31
N GLY A 295 13.61 -13.97 -0.01
CA GLY A 295 14.45 -14.98 0.58
C GLY A 295 13.80 -16.37 0.63
N PRO A 296 14.45 -17.35 1.23
CA PRO A 296 13.88 -18.69 1.43
C PRO A 296 12.53 -18.61 2.17
N HIS A 297 11.56 -19.40 1.70
CA HIS A 297 10.21 -19.52 2.25
C HIS A 297 9.28 -18.29 2.10
N ALA A 298 9.78 -17.17 1.58
CA ALA A 298 8.95 -15.99 1.38
C ALA A 298 8.04 -16.12 0.15
N CYS A 299 6.82 -15.62 0.29
CA CYS A 299 5.86 -15.46 -0.81
C CYS A 299 5.62 -13.98 -1.08
N VAL A 300 5.89 -13.52 -2.28
CA VAL A 300 5.61 -12.13 -2.68
C VAL A 300 4.59 -12.13 -3.82
N ASN A 301 3.40 -11.62 -3.54
CA ASN A 301 2.36 -11.38 -4.53
C ASN A 301 2.27 -9.90 -4.88
N VAL A 302 2.43 -9.57 -6.15
CA VAL A 302 2.13 -8.25 -6.69
C VAL A 302 0.84 -8.34 -7.48
N HIS A 303 -0.16 -7.56 -7.08
CA HIS A 303 -1.45 -7.47 -7.74
C HIS A 303 -1.68 -6.04 -8.26
N THR A 304 -1.93 -5.89 -9.57
CA THR A 304 -2.10 -4.56 -10.15
C THR A 304 -3.33 -4.51 -11.04
N THR A 305 -4.30 -3.69 -10.67
CA THR A 305 -5.48 -3.40 -11.48
C THR A 305 -5.41 -1.98 -12.02
N ILE A 306 -5.47 -1.81 -13.34
CA ILE A 306 -5.51 -0.49 -13.96
C ILE A 306 -6.73 -0.41 -14.88
N ASP A 307 -7.64 0.51 -14.55
CA ASP A 307 -8.83 0.82 -15.33
C ASP A 307 -8.59 2.09 -16.17
N HIS A 308 -8.52 1.93 -17.48
CA HIS A 308 -8.57 3.03 -18.45
C HIS A 308 -10.05 3.36 -18.72
N ALA A 309 -10.60 4.32 -17.98
CA ALA A 309 -11.98 4.74 -18.10
C ALA A 309 -12.20 5.89 -19.11
N SER A 310 -11.11 6.51 -19.61
CA SER A 310 -11.14 7.63 -20.55
C SER A 310 -10.12 7.45 -21.67
N ALA A 311 -10.27 8.26 -22.73
CA ALA A 311 -9.41 8.18 -23.93
C ALA A 311 -7.96 8.64 -23.67
N ASN A 312 -7.06 8.30 -24.58
CA ASN A 312 -5.64 8.71 -24.60
C ASN A 312 -4.82 8.32 -23.37
N CYS A 313 -5.36 7.46 -22.51
CA CYS A 313 -4.71 7.06 -21.27
C CYS A 313 -3.50 6.13 -21.49
N VAL A 314 -2.53 6.22 -20.58
CA VAL A 314 -1.29 5.44 -20.67
C VAL A 314 -1.07 4.65 -19.39
N SER A 315 -0.88 3.32 -19.49
CA SER A 315 -0.36 2.52 -18.39
C SER A 315 0.97 1.88 -18.71
N ARG A 316 1.87 1.89 -17.72
CA ARG A 316 3.18 1.28 -17.81
C ARG A 316 3.45 0.47 -16.56
N GLN A 317 3.60 -0.84 -16.71
CA GLN A 317 3.86 -1.75 -15.60
C GLN A 317 5.22 -2.40 -15.80
N ARG A 318 6.10 -2.34 -14.78
CA ARG A 318 7.43 -2.93 -14.80
C ARG A 318 7.70 -3.67 -13.50
N TYR A 319 7.91 -4.97 -13.59
CA TYR A 319 8.16 -5.83 -12.44
C TYR A 319 9.53 -6.45 -12.54
N ARG A 320 10.28 -6.39 -11.44
CA ARG A 320 11.58 -7.04 -11.27
C ARG A 320 11.53 -7.96 -10.07
N TRP A 321 12.10 -9.15 -10.20
CA TRP A 321 12.09 -10.17 -9.18
C TRP A 321 13.48 -10.74 -8.99
N THR A 322 13.87 -10.94 -7.74
CA THR A 322 15.05 -11.70 -7.32
C THR A 322 14.58 -12.68 -6.27
N LEU A 323 14.53 -13.96 -6.60
CA LEU A 323 13.93 -15.02 -5.79
C LEU A 323 14.97 -16.07 -5.45
N ALA A 324 15.19 -16.32 -4.15
CA ALA A 324 16.18 -17.25 -3.62
C ALA A 324 15.56 -18.39 -2.81
N GLY A 325 16.28 -19.48 -2.61
CA GLY A 325 15.78 -20.66 -1.90
C GLY A 325 14.53 -21.24 -2.57
N ASN A 326 13.47 -21.43 -1.81
CA ASN A 326 12.16 -21.88 -2.28
C ASN A 326 11.12 -20.73 -2.35
N ALA A 327 11.58 -19.50 -2.51
CA ALA A 327 10.71 -18.33 -2.64
C ALA A 327 9.70 -18.47 -3.79
N LEU A 328 8.51 -17.92 -3.57
CA LEU A 328 7.43 -17.85 -4.55
C LEU A 328 7.12 -16.39 -4.91
N GLY A 329 7.30 -16.02 -6.17
CA GLY A 329 6.81 -14.77 -6.74
C GLY A 329 5.48 -14.99 -7.47
N ILE A 330 4.52 -14.10 -7.29
CA ILE A 330 3.22 -14.17 -7.97
C ILE A 330 2.90 -12.79 -8.54
N LEU A 331 2.73 -12.71 -9.85
CA LEU A 331 2.25 -11.51 -10.54
C LEU A 331 0.84 -11.76 -11.07
N THR A 332 -0.12 -11.03 -10.51
CA THR A 332 -1.52 -11.06 -10.94
C THR A 332 -2.03 -9.64 -11.18
N GLY A 333 -3.23 -9.51 -11.69
CA GLY A 333 -3.93 -8.25 -11.87
C GLY A 333 -4.59 -8.14 -13.24
N THR A 334 -5.38 -7.10 -13.40
CA THR A 334 -6.16 -6.87 -14.62
C THR A 334 -5.90 -5.47 -15.16
N THR A 335 -5.66 -5.36 -16.46
CA THR A 335 -5.71 -4.06 -17.16
C THR A 335 -6.99 -4.03 -17.99
N ILE A 336 -7.86 -3.09 -17.64
CA ILE A 336 -9.15 -2.90 -18.28
C ILE A 336 -9.04 -1.66 -19.19
N VAL A 337 -9.41 -1.78 -20.44
CA VAL A 337 -9.55 -0.66 -21.37
C VAL A 337 -11.00 -0.62 -21.80
N GLY A 338 -11.77 0.28 -21.21
CA GLY A 338 -13.20 0.45 -21.48
C GLY A 338 -13.48 0.88 -22.92
N ARG A 339 -14.71 0.72 -23.38
CA ARG A 339 -15.11 1.06 -24.78
C ARG A 339 -14.85 2.51 -25.15
N GLU A 340 -14.94 3.42 -24.19
CA GLU A 340 -14.72 4.86 -24.39
C GLU A 340 -13.24 5.27 -24.29
N ALA A 341 -12.35 4.33 -23.90
CA ALA A 341 -10.93 4.58 -23.71
C ALA A 341 -10.12 4.44 -25.02
N ALA A 342 -10.55 5.11 -26.09
CA ALA A 342 -9.84 5.10 -27.37
C ALA A 342 -8.41 5.61 -27.26
N ASN A 343 -7.50 5.16 -28.14
CA ASN A 343 -6.08 5.50 -28.19
C ASN A 343 -5.30 5.13 -26.90
N ALA A 344 -5.77 4.17 -26.13
CA ALA A 344 -5.08 3.72 -24.93
C ALA A 344 -3.73 3.08 -25.25
N ARG A 345 -2.73 3.29 -24.37
CA ARG A 345 -1.40 2.68 -24.50
C ARG A 345 -1.09 1.86 -23.26
N VAL A 346 -1.01 0.56 -23.44
CA VAL A 346 -0.77 -0.41 -22.36
C VAL A 346 0.57 -1.09 -22.55
N ARG A 347 1.46 -1.02 -21.57
CA ARG A 347 2.75 -1.72 -21.58
C ARG A 347 2.99 -2.44 -20.28
N LEU A 348 3.28 -3.75 -20.37
CA LEU A 348 3.71 -4.57 -19.24
C LEU A 348 5.05 -5.23 -19.55
N ALA A 349 6.02 -5.09 -18.65
CA ALA A 349 7.30 -5.76 -18.72
C ALA A 349 7.62 -6.46 -17.39
N ASN A 350 7.90 -7.75 -17.45
CA ASN A 350 8.29 -8.56 -16.32
C ASN A 350 9.69 -9.14 -16.51
N ARG A 351 10.53 -9.08 -15.47
CA ARG A 351 11.87 -9.71 -15.45
C ARG A 351 12.09 -10.39 -14.13
N ALA A 352 12.38 -11.68 -14.15
CA ALA A 352 12.66 -12.46 -12.96
C ALA A 352 14.04 -13.12 -13.06
N GLN A 353 14.75 -13.09 -11.94
CA GLN A 353 15.96 -13.86 -11.70
C GLN A 353 15.70 -14.84 -10.57
N LEU A 354 15.73 -16.13 -10.88
CA LEU A 354 15.61 -17.24 -9.94
C LEU A 354 17.01 -17.71 -9.59
N LEU A 355 17.34 -17.68 -8.29
CA LEU A 355 18.68 -17.92 -7.77
C LEU A 355 18.86 -19.34 -7.24
N SER A 356 17.83 -20.16 -7.38
CA SER A 356 17.85 -21.56 -6.98
C SER A 356 16.93 -22.39 -7.87
N SER A 357 17.10 -23.71 -7.85
CA SER A 357 16.24 -24.64 -8.58
C SER A 357 14.82 -24.70 -8.03
N SER A 358 14.62 -24.42 -6.74
CA SER A 358 13.33 -24.45 -6.05
C SER A 358 12.56 -23.12 -6.08
N ALA A 359 13.21 -22.00 -6.41
CA ALA A 359 12.52 -20.72 -6.59
C ALA A 359 11.55 -20.76 -7.77
N ARG A 360 10.37 -20.15 -7.57
CA ARG A 360 9.29 -20.14 -8.58
C ARG A 360 8.71 -18.76 -8.77
N ILE A 361 8.17 -18.53 -9.95
CA ILE A 361 7.38 -17.32 -10.26
C ILE A 361 6.19 -17.70 -11.12
N ASP A 362 5.01 -17.26 -10.70
CA ASP A 362 3.76 -17.36 -11.45
C ASP A 362 3.36 -15.99 -11.99
N ILE A 363 3.13 -15.92 -13.31
CA ILE A 363 2.83 -14.66 -14.00
C ILE A 363 1.50 -14.83 -14.71
N LYS A 364 0.47 -14.16 -14.21
CA LYS A 364 -0.93 -14.32 -14.66
C LYS A 364 -1.65 -12.96 -14.76
N PRO A 365 -1.15 -11.99 -15.55
CA PRO A 365 -1.89 -10.78 -15.81
C PRO A 365 -3.04 -11.04 -16.79
N THR A 366 -4.16 -10.39 -16.54
CA THR A 366 -5.36 -10.40 -17.39
C THR A 366 -5.50 -9.05 -18.12
N PHE A 367 -6.04 -9.08 -19.34
CA PHE A 367 -6.28 -7.90 -20.14
C PHE A 367 -7.68 -7.94 -20.72
N GLU A 368 -8.48 -6.93 -20.42
CA GLU A 368 -9.82 -6.70 -20.95
C GLU A 368 -9.78 -5.48 -21.87
N LEU A 369 -9.54 -5.70 -23.15
CA LEU A 369 -9.32 -4.63 -24.11
C LEU A 369 -10.57 -4.48 -24.99
N LEU A 370 -11.44 -3.50 -24.65
CA LEU A 370 -12.77 -3.33 -25.26
C LEU A 370 -12.86 -2.12 -26.21
N ALA A 371 -11.87 -1.21 -26.18
CA ALA A 371 -11.82 -0.05 -27.07
C ALA A 371 -11.14 -0.37 -28.40
N ASP A 372 -11.35 0.49 -29.39
CA ASP A 372 -10.60 0.51 -30.64
C ASP A 372 -9.27 1.27 -30.46
N ASP A 373 -8.32 1.06 -31.36
CA ASP A 373 -7.02 1.77 -31.43
C ASP A 373 -6.15 1.67 -30.15
N ILE A 374 -6.03 0.46 -29.59
CA ILE A 374 -5.20 0.20 -28.43
C ILE A 374 -3.79 -0.18 -28.84
N ALA A 375 -2.78 0.56 -28.35
CA ALA A 375 -1.40 0.18 -28.46
C ALA A 375 -0.98 -0.70 -27.27
N PHE A 376 -0.92 -2.01 -27.47
CA PHE A 376 -0.61 -3.00 -26.43
C PHE A 376 0.77 -3.63 -26.64
N ALA A 377 1.56 -3.76 -25.58
CA ALA A 377 2.82 -4.49 -25.58
C ALA A 377 3.07 -5.19 -24.24
N GLN A 378 3.32 -6.49 -24.29
CA GLN A 378 3.69 -7.31 -23.13
C GLN A 378 5.01 -8.03 -23.37
N SER A 379 5.85 -8.11 -22.35
CA SER A 379 7.06 -8.90 -22.35
C SER A 379 7.33 -9.55 -21.01
N SER A 380 7.80 -10.78 -21.02
CA SER A 380 8.23 -11.48 -19.81
C SER A 380 9.55 -12.19 -20.06
N ARG A 381 10.49 -12.07 -19.13
CA ARG A 381 11.77 -12.77 -19.16
C ARG A 381 12.08 -13.36 -17.81
N VAL A 382 12.25 -14.68 -17.76
CA VAL A 382 12.68 -15.41 -16.57
C VAL A 382 14.06 -15.98 -16.83
N LYS A 383 15.02 -15.75 -15.95
CA LYS A 383 16.35 -16.35 -15.95
C LYS A 383 16.51 -17.16 -14.68
N ARG A 384 17.12 -18.34 -14.78
CA ARG A 384 17.58 -19.14 -13.64
C ARG A 384 19.10 -19.11 -13.62
N SER A 385 19.67 -19.01 -12.43
CA SER A 385 21.11 -19.02 -12.23
C SER A 385 21.36 -19.79 -10.93
N ASP A 386 21.98 -20.97 -11.05
CA ASP A 386 22.09 -21.90 -9.94
C ASP A 386 23.24 -21.61 -8.97
N ASP A 387 24.05 -20.53 -9.18
CA ASP A 387 25.30 -20.29 -8.46
C ASP A 387 25.50 -18.87 -7.89
N VAL A 388 24.46 -18.13 -7.60
CA VAL A 388 24.63 -16.77 -7.05
C VAL A 388 24.05 -16.67 -5.65
N GLN A 389 24.91 -16.64 -4.62
CA GLN A 389 24.55 -16.08 -3.33
C GLN A 389 24.34 -14.57 -3.51
N ILE A 390 23.14 -14.09 -3.36
CA ILE A 390 22.85 -12.65 -3.32
C ILE A 390 22.59 -12.27 -1.87
N ASP A 391 23.40 -11.35 -1.39
CA ASP A 391 23.08 -10.56 -0.23
C ASP A 391 21.92 -9.62 -0.60
N VAL A 392 20.77 -9.84 0.05
CA VAL A 392 19.55 -9.00 -0.14
C VAL A 392 19.89 -7.53 0.10
N GLU A 393 20.77 -7.23 1.06
CA GLU A 393 21.26 -5.88 1.34
C GLU A 393 22.02 -5.28 0.14
N ASP A 394 22.80 -6.08 -0.58
CA ASP A 394 23.51 -5.60 -1.76
C ASP A 394 22.56 -5.28 -2.93
N VAL A 395 21.48 -6.03 -3.08
CA VAL A 395 20.41 -5.72 -4.06
C VAL A 395 19.69 -4.43 -3.66
N LEU A 396 19.34 -4.29 -2.39
CA LEU A 396 18.66 -3.10 -1.87
C LEU A 396 19.55 -1.85 -1.94
N ARG A 397 20.86 -1.96 -1.72
CA ARG A 397 21.83 -0.86 -1.91
C ARG A 397 21.92 -0.38 -3.34
N LYS A 398 21.66 -1.25 -4.33
CA LYS A 398 21.69 -0.93 -5.77
C LYS A 398 20.37 -0.36 -6.29
N ILE A 399 19.31 -0.37 -5.49
CA ILE A 399 18.08 0.37 -5.81
C ILE A 399 18.45 1.86 -5.77
N PRO A 400 18.20 2.63 -6.85
CA PRO A 400 18.54 4.03 -6.86
C PRO A 400 17.88 4.72 -5.65
N ARG A 401 18.69 5.19 -4.70
CA ARG A 401 18.26 6.18 -3.74
C ARG A 401 17.67 7.30 -4.56
N THR A 402 16.45 7.71 -4.25
CA THR A 402 15.64 8.70 -4.98
C THR A 402 16.49 9.57 -5.91
N ARG A 403 16.40 9.34 -7.23
CA ARG A 403 17.09 10.20 -8.19
C ARG A 403 16.60 11.60 -7.92
N ARG A 404 17.53 12.52 -7.66
CA ARG A 404 17.24 13.95 -7.75
C ARG A 404 16.47 14.14 -9.05
N VAL A 405 15.19 14.45 -8.93
CA VAL A 405 14.40 14.91 -10.07
C VAL A 405 15.02 16.25 -10.44
N ARG A 406 15.91 16.23 -11.41
CA ARG A 406 16.20 17.43 -12.17
C ARG A 406 15.03 17.62 -13.10
N LEU A 407 14.30 18.68 -12.88
CA LEU A 407 13.32 19.21 -13.80
C LEU A 407 13.88 19.39 -15.21
#